data_32fb238633bc4a260af87cf29dff2a8e
#
_entry.id   32fb238633bc4a260af87cf29dff2a8e
#
_cell.length_a   1.000
_cell.length_b   1.000
_cell.length_c   1.000
_cell.angle_alpha   90.00
_cell.angle_beta   90.00
_cell.angle_gamma   90.00
#
_symmetry.space_group_name_H-M   'P 1'
#
loop_
_entity.id
_entity.type
_entity.pdbx_description
1 polymer ?
#
loop_
_entity_poly.entity_id
_entity_poly.type
_entity_poly.pdbx_seq_one_letter_code
_entity_poly.pdbx_strand_id
1 'polypeptide(L)'
;MEKRFRHDAFEGYGRVLGAKFTNQNKQHTAYLFHNERGRETYYNAEGDNLHRELLKAPLSFLRVTSRYSMARRHPVFGNTRPHQGIDYGAPTGTPIMAVGDGVITNIGRAGGYGKQVIIRHDNGLESLYGHMSRFAKS
;
A
#
# COMPACT_ATOMS: atom_id res chain seq x y z
N MET A 1 11.16 13.46 -20.48
CA MET A 1 10.19 12.45 -20.96
C MET A 1 10.77 11.77 -22.18
N GLU A 2 10.76 10.44 -22.22
CA GLU A 2 11.17 9.69 -23.42
C GLU A 2 10.16 9.86 -24.53
N LYS A 3 10.64 9.96 -25.79
CA LYS A 3 9.80 9.88 -26.98
C LYS A 3 10.03 8.52 -27.65
N ARG A 4 8.98 7.83 -28.02
CA ARG A 4 9.04 6.55 -28.74
C ARG A 4 8.78 6.79 -30.21
N PHE A 5 9.61 6.18 -31.04
CA PHE A 5 9.49 6.21 -32.49
C PHE A 5 9.46 4.77 -33.02
N ARG A 6 8.70 4.55 -34.07
CA ARG A 6 8.65 3.30 -34.81
C ARG A 6 8.78 3.61 -36.28
N HIS A 7 9.82 3.09 -36.93
CA HIS A 7 10.14 3.40 -38.31
C HIS A 7 10.14 4.92 -38.58
N ASP A 8 10.84 5.70 -37.71
CA ASP A 8 10.94 7.16 -37.74
C ASP A 8 9.63 7.93 -37.54
N ALA A 9 8.51 7.26 -37.36
CA ALA A 9 7.24 7.89 -36.98
C ALA A 9 7.09 7.97 -35.47
N PHE A 10 6.66 9.14 -34.98
CA PHE A 10 6.39 9.33 -33.56
C PHE A 10 5.20 8.45 -33.12
N GLU A 11 5.44 7.49 -32.22
CA GLU A 11 4.44 6.55 -31.72
C GLU A 11 3.81 7.00 -30.42
N GLY A 12 4.51 7.84 -29.63
CA GLY A 12 4.01 8.32 -28.35
C GLY A 12 5.12 8.71 -27.38
N TYR A 13 4.70 8.99 -26.16
CA TYR A 13 5.61 9.25 -25.05
C TYR A 13 5.87 7.98 -24.26
N GLY A 14 7.12 7.81 -23.84
CA GLY A 14 7.56 6.76 -22.94
C GLY A 14 7.53 7.23 -21.47
N ARG A 15 8.55 6.80 -20.73
CA ARG A 15 8.69 7.11 -19.31
C ARG A 15 8.97 8.59 -19.07
N VAL A 16 8.48 9.10 -17.96
CA VAL A 16 8.86 10.41 -17.45
C VAL A 16 10.18 10.26 -16.71
N LEU A 17 11.28 10.72 -17.28
CA LEU A 17 12.62 10.60 -16.67
C LEU A 17 12.83 11.61 -15.55
N GLY A 18 12.15 12.75 -15.63
CA GLY A 18 12.16 13.79 -14.60
C GLY A 18 10.98 14.72 -14.77
N ALA A 19 10.50 15.23 -13.65
CA ALA A 19 9.43 16.20 -13.58
C ALA A 19 9.73 17.26 -12.52
N LYS A 20 9.25 18.45 -12.78
CA LYS A 20 9.31 19.60 -11.85
C LYS A 20 7.99 20.34 -11.94
N PHE A 21 7.36 20.60 -10.80
CA PHE A 21 6.17 21.43 -10.73
C PHE A 21 6.14 22.27 -9.46
N THR A 22 5.41 23.36 -9.49
CA THR A 22 5.26 24.26 -8.35
C THR A 22 3.80 24.25 -7.90
N ASN A 23 3.58 24.01 -6.62
CA ASN A 23 2.27 24.07 -5.98
C ASN A 23 2.36 24.91 -4.70
N GLN A 24 1.48 25.91 -4.55
CA GLN A 24 1.46 26.83 -3.41
C GLN A 24 2.86 27.40 -3.08
N ASN A 25 3.57 27.91 -4.09
CA ASN A 25 4.95 28.42 -4.02
C ASN A 25 6.01 27.38 -3.57
N LYS A 26 5.65 26.12 -3.40
CA LYS A 26 6.59 25.03 -3.10
C LYS A 26 6.92 24.28 -4.39
N GLN A 27 8.21 24.17 -4.68
CA GLN A 27 8.73 23.41 -5.81
C GLN A 27 8.83 21.93 -5.44
N HIS A 28 8.37 21.09 -6.34
CA HIS A 28 8.47 19.64 -6.24
C HIS A 28 9.23 19.12 -7.44
N THR A 29 10.13 18.20 -7.21
CA THR A 29 10.93 17.53 -8.24
C THR A 29 10.76 16.02 -8.13
N ALA A 30 10.88 15.33 -9.26
CA ALA A 30 10.88 13.88 -9.33
C ALA A 30 11.85 13.44 -10.42
N TYR A 31 12.74 12.52 -10.12
CA TYR A 31 13.71 11.94 -11.03
C TYR A 31 13.59 10.42 -11.00
N LEU A 32 13.53 9.80 -12.18
CA LEU A 32 13.49 8.35 -12.31
C LEU A 32 14.88 7.77 -12.12
N PHE A 33 15.03 6.88 -11.16
CA PHE A 33 16.25 6.12 -10.90
C PHE A 33 15.98 4.63 -10.81
N HIS A 34 17.02 3.84 -11.07
CA HIS A 34 17.03 2.41 -10.77
C HIS A 34 17.63 2.23 -9.38
N ASN A 35 16.93 1.54 -8.50
CA ASN A 35 17.50 1.17 -7.21
C ASN A 35 18.52 0.01 -7.37
N GLU A 36 19.23 -0.33 -6.30
CA GLU A 36 20.23 -1.41 -6.29
C GLU A 36 19.65 -2.79 -6.70
N ARG A 37 18.35 -2.97 -6.61
CA ARG A 37 17.63 -4.18 -7.02
C ARG A 37 17.13 -4.12 -8.47
N GLY A 38 17.51 -3.08 -9.24
CA GLY A 38 17.09 -2.86 -10.61
C GLY A 38 15.64 -2.40 -10.78
N ARG A 39 14.94 -2.04 -9.69
CA ARG A 39 13.57 -1.52 -9.75
C ARG A 39 13.59 -0.02 -10.04
N GLU A 40 12.79 0.41 -11.00
CA GLU A 40 12.60 1.83 -11.32
C GLU A 40 11.71 2.51 -10.26
N THR A 41 12.14 3.64 -9.71
CA THR A 41 11.37 4.46 -8.79
C THR A 41 11.77 5.93 -8.89
N TYR A 42 10.93 6.81 -8.38
CA TYR A 42 11.17 8.25 -8.41
C TYR A 42 11.70 8.76 -7.08
N TYR A 43 12.67 9.67 -7.14
CA TYR A 43 13.25 10.35 -6.00
C TYR A 43 13.11 11.88 -6.17
N ASN A 44 13.00 12.62 -5.06
CA ASN A 44 13.09 14.07 -5.09
C ASN A 44 14.57 14.53 -5.20
N ALA A 45 14.81 15.85 -5.22
CA ALA A 45 16.16 16.40 -5.28
C ALA A 45 16.98 16.12 -4.00
N GLU A 46 16.33 15.88 -2.90
CA GLU A 46 16.90 15.54 -1.60
C GLU A 46 17.27 14.07 -1.46
N GLY A 47 16.87 13.23 -2.44
CA GLY A 47 17.12 11.79 -2.45
C GLY A 47 16.04 10.97 -1.74
N ASP A 48 14.92 11.57 -1.34
CA ASP A 48 13.81 10.84 -0.74
C ASP A 48 13.02 10.11 -1.83
N ASN A 49 12.67 8.87 -1.54
CA ASN A 49 11.83 8.06 -2.41
C ASN A 49 10.40 8.64 -2.45
N LEU A 50 9.94 9.00 -3.65
CA LEU A 50 8.59 9.55 -3.86
C LEU A 50 7.51 8.46 -3.99
N HIS A 51 7.91 7.21 -4.14
CA HIS A 51 6.97 6.11 -4.07
C HIS A 51 6.45 6.01 -2.63
N ARG A 52 5.15 6.15 -2.44
CA ARG A 52 4.56 5.90 -1.13
C ARG A 52 4.75 4.42 -0.83
N GLU A 53 5.60 4.13 0.13
CA GLU A 53 5.88 2.75 0.53
C GLU A 53 4.61 2.02 0.95
N LEU A 54 3.66 2.74 1.57
CA LEU A 54 2.39 2.17 2.00
C LEU A 54 1.20 3.09 1.68
N LEU A 55 0.12 2.51 1.19
CA LEU A 55 -1.18 3.17 1.08
C LEU A 55 -1.72 3.50 2.48
N LYS A 56 -2.46 4.59 2.60
CA LYS A 56 -3.10 4.99 3.86
C LYS A 56 -4.12 3.96 4.36
N ALA A 57 -4.72 3.20 3.46
CA ALA A 57 -5.67 2.15 3.78
C ALA A 57 -5.80 1.12 2.65
N PRO A 58 -6.16 -0.14 2.98
CA PRO A 58 -6.27 -1.26 2.03
C PRO A 58 -7.58 -1.28 1.25
N LEU A 59 -8.43 -0.27 1.38
CA LEU A 59 -9.74 -0.18 0.74
C LEU A 59 -9.86 1.10 -0.08
N SER A 60 -10.63 1.06 -1.16
CA SER A 60 -10.93 2.22 -2.01
C SER A 60 -11.80 3.27 -1.33
N PHE A 61 -12.47 2.91 -0.23
CA PHE A 61 -13.25 3.83 0.61
C PHE A 61 -12.94 3.57 2.09
N LEU A 62 -13.12 4.61 2.93
CA LEU A 62 -12.74 4.58 4.33
C LEU A 62 -14.00 4.68 5.22
N ARG A 63 -14.46 3.55 5.74
CA ARG A 63 -15.40 3.51 6.87
C ARG A 63 -14.73 2.78 8.02
N VAL A 64 -14.03 3.52 8.85
CA VAL A 64 -13.42 2.95 10.08
C VAL A 64 -14.53 2.66 11.08
N THR A 65 -14.67 1.39 11.46
CA THR A 65 -15.64 0.93 12.47
C THR A 65 -15.01 0.77 13.83
N SER A 66 -13.70 0.47 13.89
CA SER A 66 -12.93 0.42 15.12
C SER A 66 -11.48 0.84 14.88
N ARG A 67 -10.95 1.63 15.82
CA ARG A 67 -9.56 2.10 15.79
C ARG A 67 -8.65 1.22 16.64
N TYR A 68 -7.35 1.35 16.43
CA TYR A 68 -6.34 0.79 17.33
C TYR A 68 -6.58 1.27 18.77
N SER A 69 -6.49 0.35 19.72
CA SER A 69 -6.62 0.64 21.16
C SER A 69 -5.93 -0.43 22.00
N MET A 70 -5.10 -0.03 22.93
CA MET A 70 -4.48 -0.96 23.89
C MET A 70 -5.44 -1.46 24.97
N ALA A 71 -6.59 -0.76 25.18
CA ALA A 71 -7.55 -1.02 26.26
C ALA A 71 -8.99 -0.96 25.74
N ARG A 72 -9.34 -1.79 24.75
CA ARG A 72 -10.71 -1.88 24.24
C ARG A 72 -11.54 -2.83 25.12
N ARG A 73 -12.67 -2.35 25.64
CA ARG A 73 -13.65 -3.22 26.29
C ARG A 73 -14.31 -4.13 25.25
N HIS A 74 -14.21 -5.44 25.45
CA HIS A 74 -14.79 -6.41 24.52
C HIS A 74 -16.32 -6.37 24.64
N PRO A 75 -17.08 -6.19 23.51
CA PRO A 75 -18.53 -5.96 23.58
C PRO A 75 -19.30 -7.16 24.14
N VAL A 76 -18.79 -8.39 23.99
CA VAL A 76 -19.45 -9.62 24.44
C VAL A 76 -18.95 -10.07 25.80
N PHE A 77 -17.64 -10.05 26.03
CA PHE A 77 -17.05 -10.62 27.25
C PHE A 77 -16.81 -9.58 28.36
N GLY A 78 -17.03 -8.28 28.11
CA GLY A 78 -16.84 -7.21 29.07
C GLY A 78 -15.41 -6.99 29.55
N ASN A 79 -14.46 -7.85 29.21
CA ASN A 79 -13.07 -7.74 29.58
C ASN A 79 -12.35 -6.75 28.64
N THR A 80 -11.29 -6.13 29.13
CA THR A 80 -10.45 -5.24 28.34
C THR A 80 -9.41 -6.06 27.58
N ARG A 81 -9.38 -5.91 26.24
CA ARG A 81 -8.39 -6.54 25.37
C ARG A 81 -7.82 -5.52 24.40
N PRO A 82 -6.53 -5.61 24.06
CA PRO A 82 -5.96 -4.75 23.03
C PRO A 82 -6.56 -5.06 21.67
N HIS A 83 -6.84 -4.00 20.91
CA HIS A 83 -7.18 -4.07 19.50
C HIS A 83 -6.01 -3.51 18.70
N GLN A 84 -5.16 -4.40 18.20
CA GLN A 84 -3.87 -4.07 17.55
C GLN A 84 -4.00 -3.76 16.05
N GLY A 85 -5.19 -3.31 15.61
CA GLY A 85 -5.45 -3.00 14.22
C GLY A 85 -6.51 -1.92 14.04
N ILE A 86 -6.89 -1.72 12.79
CA ILE A 86 -8.01 -0.85 12.41
C ILE A 86 -9.04 -1.73 11.70
N ASP A 87 -10.29 -1.70 12.18
CA ASP A 87 -11.38 -2.40 11.51
C ASP A 87 -12.05 -1.45 10.51
N TYR A 88 -12.18 -1.90 9.29
CA TYR A 88 -12.92 -1.22 8.22
C TYR A 88 -14.25 -1.94 7.97
N GLY A 89 -15.35 -1.19 8.00
CA GLY A 89 -16.66 -1.72 7.63
C GLY A 89 -16.81 -1.73 6.11
N ALA A 90 -16.96 -2.94 5.55
CA ALA A 90 -17.18 -3.14 4.13
C ALA A 90 -18.12 -4.33 3.89
N PRO A 91 -18.95 -4.32 2.82
CA PRO A 91 -19.72 -5.49 2.41
C PRO A 91 -18.82 -6.70 2.14
N THR A 92 -19.34 -7.91 2.40
CA THR A 92 -18.62 -9.14 2.07
C THR A 92 -18.30 -9.20 0.57
N GLY A 93 -17.06 -9.50 0.23
CA GLY A 93 -16.57 -9.53 -1.15
C GLY A 93 -15.92 -8.25 -1.63
N THR A 94 -15.94 -7.17 -0.83
CA THR A 94 -15.17 -5.95 -1.14
C THR A 94 -13.69 -6.30 -1.32
N PRO A 95 -13.05 -5.88 -2.44
CA PRO A 95 -11.64 -6.12 -2.64
C PRO A 95 -10.78 -5.44 -1.57
N ILE A 96 -9.85 -6.18 -1.01
CA ILE A 96 -8.82 -5.69 -0.11
C ILE A 96 -7.51 -5.64 -0.91
N MET A 97 -6.89 -4.47 -0.97
CA MET A 97 -5.62 -4.25 -1.66
C MET A 97 -4.46 -4.34 -0.67
N ALA A 98 -3.31 -4.83 -1.13
CA ALA A 98 -2.08 -4.65 -0.38
C ALA A 98 -1.79 -3.15 -0.21
N VAL A 99 -1.39 -2.72 0.98
CA VAL A 99 -1.05 -1.31 1.23
C VAL A 99 0.27 -0.91 0.57
N GLY A 100 1.09 -1.86 0.16
CA GLY A 100 2.33 -1.62 -0.56
C GLY A 100 2.88 -2.90 -1.19
N ASP A 101 3.94 -2.76 -1.97
CA ASP A 101 4.69 -3.87 -2.52
C ASP A 101 5.31 -4.70 -1.41
N GLY A 102 5.45 -6.00 -1.63
CA GLY A 102 6.04 -6.90 -0.64
C GLY A 102 5.88 -8.37 -1.01
N VAL A 103 6.29 -9.22 -0.09
CA VAL A 103 6.23 -10.68 -0.22
C VAL A 103 5.22 -11.23 0.78
N ILE A 104 4.31 -12.08 0.32
CA ILE A 104 3.39 -12.79 1.21
C ILE A 104 4.22 -13.76 2.05
N THR A 105 4.24 -13.55 3.37
CA THR A 105 4.92 -14.42 4.34
C THR A 105 3.98 -15.44 4.98
N ASN A 106 2.68 -15.13 5.00
CA ASN A 106 1.69 -16.06 5.50
C ASN A 106 0.34 -15.89 4.78
N ILE A 107 -0.31 -16.98 4.45
CA ILE A 107 -1.68 -17.03 3.93
C ILE A 107 -2.39 -18.24 4.54
N GLY A 108 -3.54 -18.03 5.18
CA GLY A 108 -4.25 -19.14 5.83
C GLY A 108 -5.32 -18.70 6.81
N ARG A 109 -5.63 -19.55 7.78
CA ARG A 109 -6.53 -19.26 8.89
C ARG A 109 -5.74 -19.20 10.19
N ALA A 110 -6.01 -18.18 11.00
CA ALA A 110 -5.40 -18.06 12.31
C ALA A 110 -6.35 -17.43 13.32
N GLY A 111 -6.60 -18.15 14.41
CA GLY A 111 -7.30 -17.67 15.60
C GLY A 111 -8.44 -16.68 15.36
N GLY A 112 -8.40 -15.56 16.06
CA GLY A 112 -9.39 -14.49 15.97
C GLY A 112 -9.38 -13.70 14.64
N TYR A 113 -8.35 -13.84 13.80
CA TYR A 113 -8.27 -13.15 12.49
C TYR A 113 -9.01 -13.88 11.36
N GLY A 114 -9.45 -15.14 11.58
CA GLY A 114 -10.08 -15.92 10.52
C GLY A 114 -9.14 -16.17 9.34
N LYS A 115 -9.64 -15.99 8.11
CA LYS A 115 -8.77 -16.01 6.92
C LYS A 115 -7.93 -14.73 6.91
N GLN A 116 -6.61 -14.91 6.81
CA GLN A 116 -5.64 -13.81 6.86
C GLN A 116 -4.56 -13.94 5.79
N VAL A 117 -3.97 -12.79 5.45
CA VAL A 117 -2.74 -12.67 4.68
C VAL A 117 -1.79 -11.76 5.44
N ILE A 118 -0.52 -12.12 5.51
CA ILE A 118 0.56 -11.27 6.02
C ILE A 118 1.53 -10.99 4.89
N ILE A 119 1.87 -9.72 4.71
CA ILE A 119 2.80 -9.24 3.69
C ILE A 119 3.95 -8.53 4.39
N ARG A 120 5.19 -8.93 4.08
CA ARG A 120 6.39 -8.22 4.47
C ARG A 120 6.81 -7.28 3.35
N HIS A 121 6.92 -6.00 3.67
CA HIS A 121 7.30 -4.93 2.78
C HIS A 121 8.83 -4.75 2.71
N ASP A 122 9.32 -4.08 1.68
CA ASP A 122 10.76 -3.87 1.45
C ASP A 122 11.44 -3.07 2.58
N ASN A 123 10.70 -2.21 3.29
CA ASN A 123 11.16 -1.44 4.44
C ASN A 123 11.20 -2.23 5.77
N GLY A 124 10.93 -3.54 5.73
CA GLY A 124 10.90 -4.42 6.89
C GLY A 124 9.61 -4.38 7.70
N LEU A 125 8.64 -3.53 7.35
CA LEU A 125 7.32 -3.52 7.97
C LEU A 125 6.49 -4.71 7.48
N GLU A 126 5.54 -5.14 8.31
CA GLU A 126 4.55 -6.15 7.94
C GLU A 126 3.14 -5.58 8.01
N SER A 127 2.31 -5.95 7.05
CA SER A 127 0.88 -5.70 7.10
C SER A 127 0.10 -7.00 7.20
N LEU A 128 -0.94 -7.01 8.07
CA LEU A 128 -1.84 -8.13 8.27
C LEU A 128 -3.25 -7.75 7.84
N TYR A 129 -3.85 -8.59 7.02
CA TYR A 129 -5.24 -8.48 6.55
C TYR A 129 -6.03 -9.66 7.07
N GLY A 130 -6.96 -9.41 7.97
CA GLY A 130 -7.79 -10.44 8.59
C GLY A 130 -9.26 -10.41 8.14
N HIS A 131 -10.04 -11.36 8.64
CA HIS A 131 -11.48 -11.49 8.42
C HIS A 131 -11.89 -11.57 6.94
N MET A 132 -11.01 -12.08 6.09
CA MET A 132 -11.25 -12.18 4.65
C MET A 132 -12.30 -13.27 4.36
N SER A 133 -13.21 -12.98 3.42
CA SER A 133 -14.19 -13.97 2.96
C SER A 133 -13.54 -15.03 2.06
N ARG A 134 -12.57 -14.62 1.23
CA ARG A 134 -11.78 -15.49 0.34
C ARG A 134 -10.43 -14.87 0.04
N PHE A 135 -9.47 -15.67 -0.38
CA PHE A 135 -8.23 -15.21 -0.99
C PHE A 135 -8.45 -14.91 -2.46
N ALA A 136 -7.66 -13.97 -3.02
CA ALA A 136 -7.60 -13.79 -4.46
C ALA A 136 -7.09 -15.07 -5.12
N LYS A 137 -7.57 -15.36 -6.32
CA LYS A 137 -6.97 -16.39 -7.17
C LYS A 137 -5.73 -15.79 -7.83
N SER A 138 -4.63 -16.53 -7.82
CA SER A 138 -3.47 -16.27 -8.67
C SER A 138 -3.82 -16.53 -10.13
#